data_f642bca9ad24dfe4fdb9faac1c1dc565
#
_entry.id   f642bca9ad24dfe4fdb9faac1c1dc565
#
_cell.length_a   1.000
_cell.length_b   1.000
_cell.length_c   1.000
_cell.angle_alpha   90.00
_cell.angle_beta   90.00
_cell.angle_gamma   90.00
#
_symmetry.space_group_name_H-M   'P 1'
#
loop_
_entity.id
_entity.type
_entity.pdbx_description
1 polymer ?
#
loop_
_entity_poly.entity_id
_entity_poly.type
_entity_poly.pdbx_seq_one_letter_code
_entity_poly.pdbx_strand_id
1 'polypeptide(L)'
;LADIFLELNRNDDFLFHLEEGAKVIKERGKKGIVYNQLAEIAFNNENYSVAESAYKEVIKNSLTKEKIENAHIQILKISRILGDHRSVERKIKSMLVDEKFKNIKGDLELELAQLYIDQNDVDNSVVRLESIVNDYPRTETSAEAYYLLGQLYLSELWNPSIAKEKFTQVKKEYNRTEYGPFCDSKIKAIDKYNDALASLKKYDVKLDTLSNDSIKVDSTKIVDEMPKKPLQELLYLIGDIEAFSFERVDSGIVYFERILEEDSLSQYYPKALFTLSMIFAELADSSKLDYYSYLLKAEFP
;
A
#
# COMPACT_ATOMS: atom_id res chain seq x y z
N LEU A 1 -34.50 5.45 -14.47
CA LEU A 1 -34.21 4.13 -15.08
C LEU A 1 -32.81 3.67 -14.71
N ALA A 2 -31.79 4.56 -14.75
CA ALA A 2 -30.43 4.23 -14.29
C ALA A 2 -30.43 3.74 -12.82
N ASP A 3 -31.10 4.42 -11.91
CA ASP A 3 -31.15 4.05 -10.47
C ASP A 3 -31.70 2.64 -10.24
N ILE A 4 -32.64 2.17 -11.08
CA ILE A 4 -33.19 0.80 -11.00
C ILE A 4 -32.09 -0.23 -11.32
N PHE A 5 -31.22 0.04 -12.28
CA PHE A 5 -30.11 -0.87 -12.61
C PHE A 5 -29.04 -0.89 -11.52
N LEU A 6 -28.81 0.23 -10.83
CA LEU A 6 -27.94 0.28 -9.66
C LEU A 6 -28.46 -0.62 -8.53
N GLU A 7 -29.78 -0.54 -8.22
CA GLU A 7 -30.42 -1.41 -7.23
C GLU A 7 -30.37 -2.90 -7.60
N LEU A 8 -30.37 -3.21 -8.90
CA LEU A 8 -30.26 -4.58 -9.42
C LEU A 8 -28.80 -5.06 -9.58
N ASN A 9 -27.82 -4.28 -9.15
CA ASN A 9 -26.39 -4.57 -9.28
C ASN A 9 -25.92 -4.79 -10.74
N ARG A 10 -26.61 -4.15 -11.71
CA ARG A 10 -26.33 -4.19 -13.15
C ARG A 10 -25.55 -2.94 -13.56
N ASN A 11 -24.28 -2.88 -13.17
CA ASN A 11 -23.45 -1.68 -13.31
C ASN A 11 -23.27 -1.22 -14.76
N ASP A 12 -23.11 -2.13 -15.72
CA ASP A 12 -22.93 -1.77 -17.14
C ASP A 12 -24.19 -1.12 -17.73
N ASP A 13 -25.37 -1.64 -17.43
CA ASP A 13 -26.63 -1.06 -17.88
C ASP A 13 -26.87 0.30 -17.20
N PHE A 14 -26.51 0.42 -15.92
CA PHE A 14 -26.55 1.69 -15.21
C PHE A 14 -25.69 2.75 -15.89
N LEU A 15 -24.42 2.44 -16.17
CA LEU A 15 -23.47 3.34 -16.83
C LEU A 15 -23.97 3.73 -18.22
N PHE A 16 -24.47 2.76 -19.01
CA PHE A 16 -25.01 3.01 -20.33
C PHE A 16 -26.19 3.99 -20.29
N HIS A 17 -27.16 3.76 -19.41
CA HIS A 17 -28.34 4.64 -19.32
C HIS A 17 -28.01 6.02 -18.73
N LEU A 18 -27.02 6.11 -17.84
CA LEU A 18 -26.54 7.39 -17.31
C LEU A 18 -25.84 8.20 -18.42
N GLU A 19 -25.04 7.54 -19.25
CA GLU A 19 -24.38 8.17 -20.41
C GLU A 19 -25.39 8.67 -21.44
N GLU A 20 -26.38 7.84 -21.82
CA GLU A 20 -27.44 8.24 -22.76
C GLU A 20 -28.26 9.40 -22.21
N GLY A 21 -28.57 9.38 -20.89
CA GLY A 21 -29.22 10.51 -20.21
C GLY A 21 -28.37 11.78 -20.27
N ALA A 22 -27.05 11.67 -20.03
CA ALA A 22 -26.15 12.82 -20.10
C ALA A 22 -26.08 13.45 -21.51
N LYS A 23 -26.13 12.64 -22.58
CA LYS A 23 -26.06 13.11 -23.98
C LYS A 23 -27.23 14.05 -24.34
N VAL A 24 -28.44 13.79 -23.81
CA VAL A 24 -29.64 14.58 -24.14
C VAL A 24 -29.78 15.88 -23.33
N ILE A 25 -28.97 16.05 -22.26
CA ILE A 25 -28.99 17.27 -21.44
C ILE A 25 -28.45 18.45 -22.27
N LYS A 26 -29.30 19.49 -22.43
CA LYS A 26 -28.93 20.70 -23.18
C LYS A 26 -28.17 21.73 -22.33
N GLU A 27 -28.48 21.76 -21.02
CA GLU A 27 -27.84 22.72 -20.09
C GLU A 27 -26.43 22.26 -19.74
N ARG A 28 -25.44 23.06 -20.17
CA ARG A 28 -24.01 22.72 -20.05
C ARG A 28 -23.60 22.36 -18.60
N GLY A 29 -24.00 23.17 -17.62
CA GLY A 29 -23.64 22.91 -16.20
C GLY A 29 -24.20 21.60 -15.66
N LYS A 30 -25.49 21.31 -15.93
CA LYS A 30 -26.12 20.03 -15.54
C LYS A 30 -25.46 18.85 -16.25
N LYS A 31 -25.14 19.00 -17.53
CA LYS A 31 -24.44 18.01 -18.32
C LYS A 31 -23.09 17.67 -17.69
N GLY A 32 -22.31 18.68 -17.28
CA GLY A 32 -21.05 18.49 -16.59
C GLY A 32 -21.18 17.74 -15.25
N ILE A 33 -22.25 18.00 -14.48
CA ILE A 33 -22.50 17.30 -13.22
C ILE A 33 -22.77 15.80 -13.46
N VAL A 34 -23.62 15.48 -14.43
CA VAL A 34 -23.97 14.07 -14.72
C VAL A 34 -22.77 13.32 -15.29
N TYR A 35 -21.97 13.94 -16.15
CA TYR A 35 -20.73 13.32 -16.63
C TYR A 35 -19.70 13.11 -15.51
N ASN A 36 -19.64 14.02 -14.52
CA ASN A 36 -18.76 13.81 -13.37
C ASN A 36 -19.20 12.58 -12.55
N GLN A 37 -20.51 12.42 -12.29
CA GLN A 37 -21.02 11.24 -11.61
C GLN A 37 -20.76 9.95 -12.41
N LEU A 38 -21.01 9.97 -13.71
CA LEU A 38 -20.68 8.85 -14.59
C LEU A 38 -19.20 8.48 -14.53
N ALA A 39 -18.32 9.48 -14.58
CA ALA A 39 -16.88 9.27 -14.56
C ALA A 39 -16.42 8.64 -13.23
N GLU A 40 -16.89 9.15 -12.09
CA GLU A 40 -16.54 8.62 -10.76
C GLU A 40 -17.03 7.17 -10.59
N ILE A 41 -18.28 6.87 -10.98
CA ILE A 41 -18.82 5.52 -10.88
C ILE A 41 -18.08 4.56 -11.83
N ALA A 42 -17.84 4.97 -13.07
CA ALA A 42 -17.10 4.16 -14.03
C ALA A 42 -15.67 3.89 -13.57
N PHE A 43 -15.00 4.88 -12.97
CA PHE A 43 -13.67 4.73 -12.39
C PHE A 43 -13.64 3.72 -11.24
N ASN A 44 -14.59 3.83 -10.30
CA ASN A 44 -14.70 2.91 -9.16
C ASN A 44 -15.05 1.47 -9.58
N ASN A 45 -15.70 1.30 -10.73
CA ASN A 45 -15.99 -0.01 -11.33
C ASN A 45 -14.87 -0.47 -12.29
N GLU A 46 -13.71 0.20 -12.31
CA GLU A 46 -12.57 -0.10 -13.17
C GLU A 46 -12.87 -0.02 -14.67
N ASN A 47 -14.02 0.59 -15.04
CA ASN A 47 -14.36 0.85 -16.45
C ASN A 47 -13.65 2.12 -16.93
N TYR A 48 -12.32 2.02 -17.05
CA TYR A 48 -11.45 3.18 -17.35
C TYR A 48 -11.75 3.85 -18.71
N SER A 49 -12.23 3.09 -19.70
CA SER A 49 -12.60 3.65 -21.01
C SER A 49 -13.79 4.61 -20.90
N VAL A 50 -14.85 4.21 -20.19
CA VAL A 50 -16.03 5.05 -19.95
C VAL A 50 -15.65 6.22 -19.05
N ALA A 51 -14.87 5.97 -17.98
CA ALA A 51 -14.42 7.01 -17.07
C ALA A 51 -13.62 8.11 -17.77
N GLU A 52 -12.64 7.74 -18.59
CA GLU A 52 -11.83 8.69 -19.36
C GLU A 52 -12.69 9.54 -20.32
N SER A 53 -13.61 8.88 -21.05
CA SER A 53 -14.53 9.58 -21.96
C SER A 53 -15.42 10.56 -21.20
N ALA A 54 -15.96 10.16 -20.07
CA ALA A 54 -16.81 10.99 -19.23
C ALA A 54 -16.03 12.18 -18.61
N TYR A 55 -14.80 11.97 -18.11
CA TYR A 55 -13.96 13.08 -17.64
C TYR A 55 -13.61 14.09 -18.75
N LYS A 56 -13.41 13.64 -20.00
CA LYS A 56 -13.25 14.55 -21.16
C LYS A 56 -14.50 15.42 -21.38
N GLU A 57 -15.69 14.85 -21.14
CA GLU A 57 -16.94 15.62 -21.23
C GLU A 57 -17.11 16.57 -20.00
N VAL A 58 -16.61 16.20 -18.82
CA VAL A 58 -16.54 17.12 -17.65
C VAL A 58 -15.72 18.35 -17.99
N ILE A 59 -14.54 18.19 -18.60
CA ILE A 59 -13.67 19.32 -18.99
C ILE A 59 -14.40 20.27 -19.96
N LYS A 60 -15.21 19.75 -20.88
CA LYS A 60 -15.95 20.56 -21.85
C LYS A 60 -17.18 21.25 -21.26
N ASN A 61 -17.86 20.61 -20.32
CA ASN A 61 -19.21 21.01 -19.89
C ASN A 61 -19.28 21.58 -18.47
N SER A 62 -18.32 21.30 -17.58
CA SER A 62 -18.34 21.84 -16.22
C SER A 62 -18.18 23.36 -16.21
N LEU A 63 -18.86 24.00 -15.27
CA LEU A 63 -18.73 25.42 -14.97
C LEU A 63 -17.79 25.70 -13.78
N THR A 64 -17.40 24.66 -13.07
CA THR A 64 -16.55 24.74 -11.88
C THR A 64 -15.12 24.40 -12.26
N LYS A 65 -14.20 25.34 -12.04
CA LYS A 65 -12.78 25.17 -12.35
C LYS A 65 -12.19 23.96 -11.63
N GLU A 66 -12.50 23.78 -10.35
CA GLU A 66 -12.09 22.64 -9.54
C GLU A 66 -12.43 21.29 -10.20
N LYS A 67 -13.67 21.10 -10.67
CA LYS A 67 -14.06 19.86 -11.36
C LYS A 67 -13.31 19.63 -12.68
N ILE A 68 -13.00 20.71 -13.39
CA ILE A 68 -12.20 20.63 -14.62
C ILE A 68 -10.76 20.21 -14.27
N GLU A 69 -10.18 20.83 -13.27
CA GLU A 69 -8.83 20.53 -12.76
C GLU A 69 -8.75 19.07 -12.29
N ASN A 70 -9.71 18.63 -11.45
CA ASN A 70 -9.79 17.24 -11.00
C ASN A 70 -9.96 16.26 -12.18
N ALA A 71 -10.81 16.56 -13.17
CA ALA A 71 -10.97 15.70 -14.35
C ALA A 71 -9.66 15.53 -15.13
N HIS A 72 -8.80 16.55 -15.19
CA HIS A 72 -7.47 16.43 -15.78
C HIS A 72 -6.58 15.46 -15.00
N ILE A 73 -6.57 15.53 -13.67
CA ILE A 73 -5.82 14.60 -12.80
C ILE A 73 -6.33 13.17 -12.99
N GLN A 74 -7.66 12.97 -12.95
CA GLN A 74 -8.23 11.63 -13.12
C GLN A 74 -7.91 10.99 -14.49
N ILE A 75 -7.88 11.78 -15.57
CA ILE A 75 -7.45 11.29 -16.89
C ILE A 75 -5.98 10.87 -16.87
N LEU A 76 -5.10 11.60 -16.18
CA LEU A 76 -3.69 11.23 -16.04
C LEU A 76 -3.55 9.92 -15.23
N LYS A 77 -4.29 9.80 -14.12
CA LYS A 77 -4.35 8.61 -13.29
C LYS A 77 -4.82 7.38 -14.08
N ILE A 78 -5.90 7.51 -14.86
CA ILE A 78 -6.38 6.43 -15.74
C ILE A 78 -5.30 6.03 -16.74
N SER A 79 -4.69 7.00 -17.42
CA SER A 79 -3.65 6.72 -18.42
C SER A 79 -2.42 6.03 -17.80
N ARG A 80 -2.06 6.38 -16.55
CA ARG A 80 -1.00 5.73 -15.77
C ARG A 80 -1.36 4.29 -15.44
N ILE A 81 -2.56 4.04 -14.92
CA ILE A 81 -3.08 2.69 -14.60
C ILE A 81 -3.08 1.80 -15.86
N LEU A 82 -3.41 2.37 -17.02
CA LEU A 82 -3.38 1.66 -18.30
C LEU A 82 -1.97 1.49 -18.91
N GLY A 83 -0.93 1.95 -18.23
CA GLY A 83 0.48 1.74 -18.60
C GLY A 83 1.03 2.69 -19.66
N ASP A 84 0.34 3.79 -20.02
CA ASP A 84 0.84 4.79 -20.98
C ASP A 84 1.82 5.79 -20.31
N HIS A 85 2.82 5.25 -19.62
CA HIS A 85 3.74 5.99 -18.76
C HIS A 85 4.45 7.15 -19.50
N ARG A 86 4.92 6.92 -20.73
CA ARG A 86 5.65 7.95 -21.51
C ARG A 86 4.78 9.13 -21.89
N SER A 87 3.52 8.88 -22.25
CA SER A 87 2.58 9.94 -22.60
C SER A 87 2.17 10.73 -21.36
N VAL A 88 1.88 10.03 -20.27
CA VAL A 88 1.52 10.63 -18.98
C VAL A 88 2.64 11.54 -18.48
N GLU A 89 3.88 11.08 -18.46
CA GLU A 89 5.03 11.88 -18.01
C GLU A 89 5.17 13.18 -18.82
N ARG A 90 5.13 13.09 -20.15
CA ARG A 90 5.22 14.28 -21.03
C ARG A 90 4.07 15.25 -20.76
N LYS A 91 2.86 14.73 -20.58
CA LYS A 91 1.67 15.54 -20.34
C LYS A 91 1.74 16.23 -18.99
N ILE A 92 2.12 15.53 -17.93
CA ILE A 92 2.32 16.12 -16.60
C ILE A 92 3.38 17.22 -16.66
N LYS A 93 4.55 16.96 -17.26
CA LYS A 93 5.63 17.97 -17.40
C LYS A 93 5.18 19.21 -18.17
N SER A 94 4.34 19.01 -19.21
CA SER A 94 3.76 20.12 -19.94
C SER A 94 2.76 20.95 -19.11
N MET A 95 1.94 20.27 -18.29
CA MET A 95 0.96 20.93 -17.43
C MET A 95 1.60 21.68 -16.26
N LEU A 96 2.70 21.17 -15.71
CA LEU A 96 3.44 21.82 -14.61
C LEU A 96 3.99 23.20 -14.97
N VAL A 97 4.30 23.44 -16.23
CA VAL A 97 4.79 24.76 -16.72
C VAL A 97 3.66 25.67 -17.21
N ASP A 98 2.44 25.17 -17.39
CA ASP A 98 1.28 25.97 -17.81
C ASP A 98 0.58 26.60 -16.59
N GLU A 99 0.53 27.92 -16.55
CA GLU A 99 -0.12 28.68 -15.49
C GLU A 99 -1.62 28.36 -15.28
N LYS A 100 -2.27 27.78 -16.28
CA LYS A 100 -3.67 27.33 -16.14
C LYS A 100 -3.85 26.29 -15.06
N PHE A 101 -2.82 25.48 -14.80
CA PHE A 101 -2.84 24.36 -13.85
C PHE A 101 -2.15 24.69 -12.52
N LYS A 102 -1.89 25.98 -12.24
CA LYS A 102 -1.17 26.38 -11.02
C LYS A 102 -1.80 25.87 -9.72
N ASN A 103 -3.13 25.71 -9.67
CA ASN A 103 -3.83 25.27 -8.46
C ASN A 103 -3.64 23.78 -8.17
N ILE A 104 -3.35 22.98 -9.19
CA ILE A 104 -3.17 21.54 -9.08
C ILE A 104 -1.73 21.09 -9.32
N LYS A 105 -0.77 22.00 -9.19
CA LYS A 105 0.66 21.65 -9.37
C LYS A 105 1.08 20.55 -8.38
N GLY A 106 0.62 20.62 -7.12
CA GLY A 106 0.89 19.59 -6.13
C GLY A 106 0.37 18.21 -6.55
N ASP A 107 -0.87 18.15 -7.04
CA ASP A 107 -1.49 16.90 -7.50
C ASP A 107 -0.79 16.36 -8.77
N LEU A 108 -0.35 17.25 -9.68
CA LEU A 108 0.44 16.84 -10.84
C LEU A 108 1.82 16.26 -10.44
N GLU A 109 2.48 16.87 -9.45
CA GLU A 109 3.74 16.34 -8.90
C GLU A 109 3.51 14.98 -8.22
N LEU A 110 2.38 14.81 -7.54
CA LEU A 110 2.02 13.55 -6.91
C LEU A 110 1.78 12.44 -7.93
N GLU A 111 1.02 12.72 -9.01
CA GLU A 111 0.83 11.76 -10.11
C GLU A 111 2.16 11.42 -10.80
N LEU A 112 3.11 12.37 -10.88
CA LEU A 112 4.44 12.09 -11.41
C LEU A 112 5.26 11.20 -10.45
N ALA A 113 5.15 11.41 -9.14
CA ALA A 113 5.79 10.56 -8.15
C ALA A 113 5.23 9.13 -8.19
N GLN A 114 3.90 8.97 -8.29
CA GLN A 114 3.25 7.67 -8.44
C GLN A 114 3.65 6.97 -9.76
N LEU A 115 3.83 7.73 -10.84
CA LEU A 115 4.35 7.19 -12.10
C LEU A 115 5.76 6.60 -11.93
N TYR A 116 6.63 7.25 -11.18
CA TYR A 116 7.97 6.73 -10.89
C TYR A 116 7.91 5.50 -9.98
N ILE A 117 6.97 5.44 -9.02
CA ILE A 117 6.71 4.24 -8.21
C ILE A 117 6.30 3.07 -9.12
N ASP A 118 5.35 3.27 -10.03
CA ASP A 118 4.89 2.24 -10.96
C ASP A 118 6.01 1.73 -11.91
N GLN A 119 7.03 2.57 -12.16
CA GLN A 119 8.22 2.22 -12.93
C GLN A 119 9.35 1.62 -12.09
N ASN A 120 9.14 1.43 -10.80
CA ASN A 120 10.15 1.00 -9.83
C ASN A 120 11.38 1.94 -9.76
N ASP A 121 11.17 3.23 -10.09
CA ASP A 121 12.19 4.28 -9.98
C ASP A 121 12.10 4.93 -8.59
N VAL A 122 12.61 4.22 -7.59
CA VAL A 122 12.51 4.60 -6.18
C VAL A 122 13.18 5.95 -5.91
N ASP A 123 14.36 6.19 -6.49
CA ASP A 123 15.12 7.42 -6.25
C ASP A 123 14.35 8.66 -6.71
N ASN A 124 13.85 8.66 -7.94
CA ASN A 124 13.07 9.78 -8.46
C ASN A 124 11.73 9.93 -7.74
N SER A 125 11.09 8.84 -7.32
CA SER A 125 9.85 8.91 -6.56
C SER A 125 10.06 9.57 -5.19
N VAL A 126 11.09 9.17 -4.44
CA VAL A 126 11.44 9.77 -3.13
C VAL A 126 11.75 11.26 -3.27
N VAL A 127 12.62 11.64 -4.22
CA VAL A 127 12.98 13.05 -4.46
C VAL A 127 11.72 13.89 -4.75
N ARG A 128 10.81 13.36 -5.57
CA ARG A 128 9.57 14.05 -5.92
C ARG A 128 8.62 14.20 -4.73
N LEU A 129 8.41 13.12 -3.98
CA LEU A 129 7.57 13.13 -2.78
C LEU A 129 8.12 14.07 -1.69
N GLU A 130 9.44 14.10 -1.50
CA GLU A 130 10.06 15.03 -0.57
C GLU A 130 9.92 16.51 -1.01
N SER A 131 9.96 16.78 -2.31
CA SER A 131 9.64 18.12 -2.82
C SER A 131 8.19 18.50 -2.49
N ILE A 132 7.23 17.58 -2.70
CA ILE A 132 5.81 17.83 -2.42
C ILE A 132 5.58 18.22 -0.96
N VAL A 133 6.14 17.47 0.00
CA VAL A 133 5.92 17.76 1.42
C VAL A 133 6.55 19.09 1.87
N ASN A 134 7.57 19.55 1.16
CA ASN A 134 8.20 20.84 1.41
C ASN A 134 7.45 22.01 0.74
N ASP A 135 6.98 21.82 -0.48
CA ASP A 135 6.41 22.88 -1.31
C ASP A 135 4.91 23.10 -1.07
N TYR A 136 4.20 22.04 -0.64
CA TYR A 136 2.73 22.05 -0.44
C TYR A 136 2.32 21.61 0.98
N PRO A 137 2.92 22.16 2.06
CA PRO A 137 2.63 21.72 3.42
C PRO A 137 1.17 21.96 3.81
N ARG A 138 0.65 21.12 4.68
CA ARG A 138 -0.72 21.17 5.23
C ARG A 138 -1.82 21.01 4.18
N THR A 139 -1.57 20.19 3.18
CA THR A 139 -2.52 19.81 2.13
C THR A 139 -2.82 18.31 2.19
N GLU A 140 -3.89 17.89 1.54
CA GLU A 140 -4.18 16.47 1.32
C GLU A 140 -3.08 15.82 0.50
N THR A 141 -2.59 16.51 -0.53
CA THR A 141 -1.48 16.08 -1.39
C THR A 141 -0.20 15.82 -0.58
N SER A 142 0.17 16.69 0.39
CA SER A 142 1.33 16.44 1.25
C SER A 142 1.10 15.28 2.22
N ALA A 143 -0.12 15.08 2.69
CA ALA A 143 -0.45 13.93 3.53
C ALA A 143 -0.30 12.61 2.75
N GLU A 144 -0.78 12.56 1.51
CA GLU A 144 -0.60 11.41 0.62
C GLU A 144 0.88 11.18 0.29
N ALA A 145 1.63 12.25 0.02
CA ALA A 145 3.07 12.15 -0.21
C ALA A 145 3.83 11.57 0.99
N TYR A 146 3.49 11.98 2.23
CA TYR A 146 4.04 11.36 3.43
C TYR A 146 3.67 9.89 3.58
N TYR A 147 2.44 9.52 3.23
CA TYR A 147 2.00 8.12 3.22
C TYR A 147 2.84 7.29 2.23
N LEU A 148 2.99 7.75 1.00
CA LEU A 148 3.79 7.07 -0.02
C LEU A 148 5.28 7.00 0.36
N LEU A 149 5.85 8.05 0.94
CA LEU A 149 7.21 8.01 1.50
C LEU A 149 7.32 6.94 2.59
N GLY A 150 6.36 6.87 3.50
CA GLY A 150 6.33 5.83 4.53
C GLY A 150 6.32 4.43 3.94
N GLN A 151 5.53 4.20 2.89
CA GLN A 151 5.48 2.93 2.16
C GLN A 151 6.84 2.59 1.54
N LEU A 152 7.43 3.50 0.76
CA LEU A 152 8.73 3.28 0.10
C LEU A 152 9.86 3.01 1.11
N TYR A 153 9.89 3.74 2.23
CA TYR A 153 10.88 3.49 3.28
C TYR A 153 10.66 2.15 4.00
N LEU A 154 9.46 1.60 3.94
CA LEU A 154 9.15 0.31 4.59
C LEU A 154 9.40 -0.88 3.65
N SER A 155 8.96 -0.79 2.37
CA SER A 155 9.05 -1.88 1.40
C SER A 155 10.38 -1.90 0.64
N GLU A 156 10.79 -0.75 0.08
CA GLU A 156 11.91 -0.70 -0.86
C GLU A 156 13.24 -0.35 -0.17
N LEU A 157 13.24 0.70 0.66
CA LEU A 157 14.46 1.22 1.28
C LEU A 157 14.80 0.57 2.63
N TRP A 158 13.88 -0.21 3.16
CA TRP A 158 13.97 -0.91 4.44
C TRP A 158 14.51 -0.05 5.59
N ASN A 159 13.79 1.00 5.88
CA ASN A 159 14.05 1.84 7.05
C ASN A 159 12.78 2.06 7.87
N PRO A 160 12.40 1.11 8.75
CA PRO A 160 11.17 1.20 9.55
C PRO A 160 11.11 2.46 10.45
N SER A 161 12.25 2.96 10.90
CA SER A 161 12.30 4.16 11.73
C SER A 161 11.89 5.40 10.96
N ILE A 162 12.42 5.60 9.75
CA ILE A 162 12.03 6.71 8.88
C ILE A 162 10.58 6.51 8.40
N ALA A 163 10.20 5.29 8.04
CA ALA A 163 8.82 4.98 7.65
C ALA A 163 7.83 5.40 8.74
N LYS A 164 8.10 5.05 10.00
CA LYS A 164 7.26 5.45 11.15
C LYS A 164 7.18 6.96 11.29
N GLU A 165 8.30 7.68 11.11
CA GLU A 165 8.32 9.14 11.11
C GLU A 165 7.40 9.70 10.04
N LYS A 166 7.54 9.24 8.78
CA LYS A 166 6.71 9.69 7.66
C LYS A 166 5.23 9.41 7.90
N PHE A 167 4.85 8.19 8.31
CA PHE A 167 3.45 7.86 8.66
C PHE A 167 2.90 8.74 9.78
N THR A 168 3.73 9.12 10.76
CA THR A 168 3.31 10.00 11.86
C THR A 168 2.99 11.42 11.38
N GLN A 169 3.61 11.89 10.30
CA GLN A 169 3.33 13.22 9.74
C GLN A 169 2.00 13.29 9.00
N VAL A 170 1.51 12.19 8.42
CA VAL A 170 0.30 12.15 7.58
C VAL A 170 -0.89 12.88 8.20
N LYS A 171 -1.27 12.54 9.44
CA LYS A 171 -2.38 13.18 10.14
C LYS A 171 -2.10 14.63 10.58
N LYS A 172 -0.83 15.00 10.71
CA LYS A 172 -0.45 16.38 11.03
C LYS A 172 -0.56 17.30 9.83
N GLU A 173 -0.32 16.75 8.63
CA GLU A 173 -0.51 17.47 7.37
C GLU A 173 -1.99 17.67 7.07
N TYR A 174 -2.78 16.58 7.13
CA TYR A 174 -4.21 16.65 6.87
C TYR A 174 -4.96 15.63 7.74
N ASN A 175 -5.63 16.10 8.79
CA ASN A 175 -6.24 15.24 9.80
C ASN A 175 -7.45 14.44 9.30
N ARG A 176 -8.07 14.84 8.18
CA ARG A 176 -9.22 14.16 7.56
C ARG A 176 -8.82 13.20 6.44
N THR A 177 -7.53 12.93 6.30
CA THR A 177 -7.05 12.00 5.28
C THR A 177 -7.57 10.58 5.46
N GLU A 178 -7.90 9.92 4.37
CA GLU A 178 -8.28 8.50 4.36
C GLU A 178 -7.12 7.57 4.75
N TYR A 179 -5.86 8.01 4.59
CA TYR A 179 -4.66 7.25 4.94
C TYR A 179 -4.42 7.12 6.45
N GLY A 180 -5.12 7.91 7.28
CA GLY A 180 -4.91 7.93 8.72
C GLY A 180 -4.99 6.57 9.41
N PRO A 181 -6.05 5.77 9.21
CA PRO A 181 -6.17 4.44 9.81
C PRO A 181 -5.08 3.46 9.35
N PHE A 182 -4.67 3.52 8.08
CA PHE A 182 -3.59 2.71 7.53
C PHE A 182 -2.25 3.05 8.18
N CYS A 183 -1.93 4.35 8.33
CA CYS A 183 -0.74 4.80 9.03
C CYS A 183 -0.69 4.33 10.48
N ASP A 184 -1.80 4.43 11.21
CA ASP A 184 -1.86 3.95 12.61
C ASP A 184 -1.59 2.44 12.69
N SER A 185 -2.10 1.66 11.74
CA SER A 185 -1.85 0.22 11.66
C SER A 185 -0.36 -0.08 11.38
N LYS A 186 0.23 0.60 10.39
CA LYS A 186 1.66 0.43 10.03
C LYS A 186 2.57 0.85 11.19
N ILE A 187 2.29 1.97 11.86
CA ILE A 187 3.04 2.41 13.05
C ILE A 187 3.00 1.35 14.16
N LYS A 188 1.81 0.81 14.47
CA LYS A 188 1.68 -0.26 15.47
C LYS A 188 2.42 -1.54 15.07
N ALA A 189 2.41 -1.88 13.78
CA ALA A 189 3.16 -3.02 13.27
C ALA A 189 4.68 -2.81 13.44
N ILE A 190 5.19 -1.61 13.11
CA ILE A 190 6.61 -1.25 13.29
C ILE A 190 7.01 -1.34 14.75
N ASP A 191 6.18 -0.85 15.69
CA ASP A 191 6.48 -0.92 17.11
C ASP A 191 6.55 -2.35 17.62
N LYS A 192 5.54 -3.18 17.26
CA LYS A 192 5.53 -4.61 17.60
C LYS A 192 6.73 -5.36 17.01
N TYR A 193 7.10 -5.03 15.78
CA TYR A 193 8.25 -5.60 15.09
C TYR A 193 9.56 -5.28 15.85
N ASN A 194 9.77 -4.02 16.19
CA ASN A 194 10.96 -3.58 16.92
C ASN A 194 11.07 -4.24 18.31
N ASP A 195 9.95 -4.35 19.04
CA ASP A 195 9.88 -5.03 20.34
C ASP A 195 10.19 -6.53 20.22
N ALA A 196 9.66 -7.17 19.15
CA ALA A 196 9.92 -8.58 18.88
C ALA A 196 11.38 -8.82 18.50
N LEU A 197 11.97 -7.98 17.63
CA LEU A 197 13.38 -8.05 17.28
C LEU A 197 14.31 -7.85 18.50
N ALA A 198 14.00 -6.86 19.35
CA ALA A 198 14.77 -6.65 20.58
C ALA A 198 14.71 -7.87 21.51
N SER A 199 13.56 -8.54 21.54
CA SER A 199 13.39 -9.79 22.30
C SER A 199 14.12 -10.96 21.65
N LEU A 200 14.09 -11.09 20.33
CA LEU A 200 14.79 -12.15 19.57
C LEU A 200 16.30 -12.05 19.77
N LYS A 201 16.88 -10.84 19.69
CA LYS A 201 18.31 -10.61 19.95
C LYS A 201 18.78 -11.15 21.29
N LYS A 202 17.94 -11.14 22.33
CA LYS A 202 18.28 -11.72 23.64
C LYS A 202 18.41 -13.25 23.59
N TYR A 203 17.63 -13.92 22.73
CA TYR A 203 17.80 -15.36 22.48
C TYR A 203 19.11 -15.66 21.75
N ASP A 204 19.44 -14.91 20.71
CA ASP A 204 20.66 -15.12 19.90
C ASP A 204 21.92 -14.92 20.75
N VAL A 205 22.00 -13.85 21.55
CA VAL A 205 23.14 -13.61 22.47
C VAL A 205 23.29 -14.76 23.48
N LYS A 206 22.20 -15.36 23.94
CA LYS A 206 22.27 -16.50 24.86
C LYS A 206 22.78 -17.75 24.20
N LEU A 207 22.34 -18.04 22.98
CA LEU A 207 22.84 -19.18 22.20
C LEU A 207 24.36 -19.07 21.97
N ASP A 208 24.86 -17.89 21.61
CA ASP A 208 26.29 -17.62 21.43
C ASP A 208 27.09 -17.77 22.73
N THR A 209 26.53 -17.34 23.89
CA THR A 209 27.19 -17.48 25.19
C THR A 209 27.21 -18.92 25.70
N LEU A 210 26.20 -19.73 25.34
CA LEU A 210 26.16 -21.16 25.70
C LEU A 210 27.07 -22.01 24.84
N SER A 211 27.31 -21.60 23.58
CA SER A 211 28.22 -22.29 22.64
C SER A 211 29.70 -22.01 22.93
N ASN A 212 30.02 -20.92 23.64
CA ASN A 212 31.37 -20.57 24.07
C ASN A 212 31.62 -21.03 25.51
N ASP A 213 32.12 -22.26 25.69
CA ASP A 213 32.45 -22.91 26.98
C ASP A 213 33.44 -22.15 27.88
N SER A 214 33.89 -20.96 27.49
CA SER A 214 34.94 -20.19 28.18
C SER A 214 34.46 -19.12 29.16
N ILE A 215 33.15 -18.84 29.22
CA ILE A 215 32.62 -17.78 30.10
C ILE A 215 31.73 -18.40 31.21
N LYS A 216 32.24 -18.41 32.44
CA LYS A 216 31.41 -18.69 33.63
C LYS A 216 30.40 -17.55 33.81
N VAL A 217 29.25 -17.68 33.18
CA VAL A 217 28.13 -16.73 33.36
C VAL A 217 27.29 -17.21 34.54
N ASP A 218 27.00 -16.28 35.45
CA ASP A 218 26.14 -16.54 36.62
C ASP A 218 24.71 -16.87 36.12
N SER A 219 24.33 -18.14 36.22
CA SER A 219 23.08 -18.67 35.70
C SER A 219 21.83 -17.96 36.25
N THR A 220 21.94 -17.34 37.44
CA THR A 220 20.82 -16.65 38.08
C THR A 220 20.48 -15.30 37.42
N LYS A 221 21.48 -14.59 36.88
CA LYS A 221 21.27 -13.34 36.15
C LYS A 221 20.68 -13.56 34.75
N ILE A 222 20.93 -14.71 34.15
CA ILE A 222 20.45 -15.04 32.81
C ILE A 222 18.93 -15.30 32.78
N VAL A 223 18.37 -15.84 33.87
CA VAL A 223 16.94 -16.20 33.95
C VAL A 223 16.05 -14.97 34.04
N ASP A 224 16.50 -13.90 34.70
CA ASP A 224 15.71 -12.66 34.87
C ASP A 224 15.65 -11.78 33.59
N GLU A 225 16.50 -12.05 32.62
CA GLU A 225 16.59 -11.26 31.35
C GLU A 225 15.92 -11.94 30.16
N MET A 226 15.34 -13.13 30.32
CA MET A 226 14.70 -13.86 29.23
C MET A 226 13.41 -13.17 28.77
N PRO A 227 13.18 -13.12 27.42
CA PRO A 227 11.91 -12.64 26.89
C PRO A 227 10.72 -13.43 27.47
N LYS A 228 9.63 -12.74 27.73
CA LYS A 228 8.37 -13.37 28.22
C LYS A 228 7.73 -14.28 27.16
N LYS A 229 8.02 -14.05 25.89
CA LYS A 229 7.49 -14.82 24.75
C LYS A 229 8.49 -15.88 24.33
N PRO A 230 8.07 -17.12 24.04
CA PRO A 230 8.95 -18.15 23.53
C PRO A 230 9.51 -17.76 22.13
N LEU A 231 10.65 -18.35 21.78
CA LEU A 231 11.36 -18.05 20.54
C LEU A 231 10.45 -18.21 19.31
N GLN A 232 9.70 -19.31 19.23
CA GLN A 232 8.83 -19.60 18.09
C GLN A 232 7.67 -18.61 17.96
N GLU A 233 7.16 -18.06 19.07
CA GLU A 233 6.16 -16.98 19.05
C GLU A 233 6.75 -15.69 18.45
N LEU A 234 7.99 -15.36 18.83
CA LEU A 234 8.68 -14.18 18.29
C LEU A 234 8.97 -14.34 16.81
N LEU A 235 9.48 -15.50 16.39
CA LEU A 235 9.74 -15.80 14.98
C LEU A 235 8.46 -15.71 14.15
N TYR A 236 7.37 -16.31 14.65
CA TYR A 236 6.07 -16.25 13.96
C TYR A 236 5.56 -14.82 13.86
N LEU A 237 5.63 -14.03 14.95
CA LEU A 237 5.19 -12.64 14.97
C LEU A 237 6.00 -11.78 14.00
N ILE A 238 7.32 -11.95 13.95
CA ILE A 238 8.18 -11.20 13.03
C ILE A 238 7.87 -11.60 11.60
N GLY A 239 7.77 -12.90 11.30
CA GLY A 239 7.43 -13.41 9.97
C GLY A 239 6.07 -12.91 9.47
N ASP A 240 5.06 -12.91 10.34
CA ASP A 240 3.72 -12.38 10.04
C ASP A 240 3.74 -10.88 9.71
N ILE A 241 4.45 -10.08 10.50
CA ILE A 241 4.58 -8.64 10.26
C ILE A 241 5.36 -8.37 8.97
N GLU A 242 6.48 -9.07 8.73
CA GLU A 242 7.27 -8.93 7.51
C GLU A 242 6.44 -9.28 6.27
N ALA A 243 5.80 -10.45 6.26
CA ALA A 243 5.06 -10.93 5.08
C ALA A 243 3.81 -10.11 4.78
N PHE A 244 2.99 -9.80 5.80
CA PHE A 244 1.65 -9.27 5.57
C PHE A 244 1.49 -7.79 5.94
N SER A 245 2.26 -7.28 6.91
CA SER A 245 2.17 -5.86 7.28
C SER A 245 3.16 -5.00 6.49
N PHE A 246 4.33 -5.53 6.17
CA PHE A 246 5.38 -4.81 5.45
C PHE A 246 5.50 -5.22 3.98
N GLU A 247 4.73 -6.24 3.56
CA GLU A 247 4.72 -6.75 2.18
C GLU A 247 6.08 -7.32 1.73
N ARG A 248 6.90 -7.74 2.71
CA ARG A 248 8.23 -8.34 2.52
C ARG A 248 8.13 -9.86 2.65
N VAL A 249 7.43 -10.47 1.71
CA VAL A 249 7.07 -11.90 1.73
C VAL A 249 8.30 -12.80 1.87
N ASP A 250 9.37 -12.54 1.11
CA ASP A 250 10.60 -13.34 1.17
C ASP A 250 11.25 -13.32 2.56
N SER A 251 11.28 -12.14 3.21
CA SER A 251 11.78 -12.02 4.58
C SER A 251 10.89 -12.78 5.57
N GLY A 252 9.58 -12.69 5.41
CA GLY A 252 8.63 -13.43 6.26
C GLY A 252 8.80 -14.93 6.16
N ILE A 253 9.00 -15.47 4.95
CA ILE A 253 9.25 -16.90 4.69
C ILE A 253 10.44 -17.40 5.53
N VAL A 254 11.55 -16.65 5.55
CA VAL A 254 12.75 -17.04 6.33
C VAL A 254 12.44 -17.26 7.81
N TYR A 255 11.63 -16.39 8.43
CA TYR A 255 11.24 -16.57 9.82
C TYR A 255 10.30 -17.75 10.04
N PHE A 256 9.38 -18.02 9.13
CA PHE A 256 8.50 -19.20 9.22
C PHE A 256 9.29 -20.50 9.00
N GLU A 257 10.21 -20.55 8.03
CA GLU A 257 11.09 -21.71 7.81
C GLU A 257 11.98 -21.99 9.03
N ARG A 258 12.51 -20.94 9.67
CA ARG A 258 13.29 -21.08 10.92
C ARG A 258 12.48 -21.74 12.05
N ILE A 259 11.17 -21.52 12.16
CA ILE A 259 10.32 -22.22 13.12
C ILE A 259 10.31 -23.72 12.86
N LEU A 260 10.28 -24.12 11.60
CA LEU A 260 10.26 -25.54 11.23
C LEU A 260 11.58 -26.25 11.52
N GLU A 261 12.70 -25.54 11.49
CA GLU A 261 14.03 -26.07 11.81
C GLU A 261 14.27 -26.20 13.33
N GLU A 262 13.72 -25.25 14.12
CA GLU A 262 14.06 -25.13 15.54
C GLU A 262 13.29 -26.09 16.46
N ASP A 263 11.98 -26.28 16.26
CA ASP A 263 11.15 -27.08 17.15
C ASP A 263 9.84 -27.56 16.53
N SER A 264 9.82 -28.83 16.12
CA SER A 264 8.64 -29.49 15.54
C SER A 264 7.50 -29.73 16.54
N LEU A 265 7.76 -29.64 17.84
CA LEU A 265 6.74 -29.81 18.90
C LEU A 265 6.07 -28.50 19.29
N SER A 266 6.53 -27.38 18.76
CA SER A 266 5.95 -26.07 19.02
C SER A 266 4.53 -25.95 18.45
N GLN A 267 3.65 -25.29 19.22
CA GLN A 267 2.32 -24.90 18.69
C GLN A 267 2.37 -23.95 17.47
N TYR A 268 3.52 -23.35 17.18
CA TYR A 268 3.75 -22.48 16.04
C TYR A 268 4.20 -23.24 14.79
N TYR A 269 4.65 -24.48 14.92
CA TYR A 269 5.06 -25.34 13.79
C TYR A 269 3.92 -25.55 12.79
N PRO A 270 2.73 -26.07 13.19
CA PRO A 270 1.62 -26.21 12.24
C PRO A 270 1.11 -24.88 11.69
N LYS A 271 1.20 -23.79 12.46
CA LYS A 271 0.84 -22.45 11.99
C LYS A 271 1.80 -21.98 10.90
N ALA A 272 3.11 -22.19 11.08
CA ALA A 272 4.12 -21.84 10.08
C ALA A 272 3.92 -22.64 8.79
N LEU A 273 3.69 -23.96 8.86
CA LEU A 273 3.39 -24.78 7.70
C LEU A 273 2.15 -24.29 6.93
N PHE A 274 1.08 -23.96 7.65
CA PHE A 274 -0.13 -23.44 7.04
C PHE A 274 0.11 -22.09 6.37
N THR A 275 0.82 -21.17 7.05
CA THR A 275 1.12 -19.82 6.51
C THR A 275 2.01 -19.92 5.27
N LEU A 276 3.05 -20.76 5.29
CA LEU A 276 3.89 -21.02 4.12
C LEU A 276 3.10 -21.61 2.95
N SER A 277 2.20 -22.56 3.22
CA SER A 277 1.35 -23.11 2.15
C SER A 277 0.44 -22.04 1.52
N MET A 278 -0.12 -21.14 2.32
CA MET A 278 -0.91 -20.01 1.80
C MET A 278 -0.04 -19.04 0.95
N ILE A 279 1.12 -18.66 1.45
CA ILE A 279 2.04 -17.76 0.74
C ILE A 279 2.43 -18.37 -0.62
N PHE A 280 2.81 -19.66 -0.67
CA PHE A 280 3.21 -20.30 -1.94
C PHE A 280 2.03 -20.59 -2.87
N ALA A 281 0.80 -20.68 -2.36
CA ALA A 281 -0.39 -20.68 -3.19
C ALA A 281 -0.60 -19.32 -3.89
N GLU A 282 -0.41 -18.20 -3.18
CA GLU A 282 -0.50 -16.85 -3.75
C GLU A 282 0.63 -16.57 -4.76
N LEU A 283 1.84 -17.07 -4.47
CA LEU A 283 2.99 -16.96 -5.37
C LEU A 283 2.93 -17.91 -6.58
N ALA A 284 1.90 -18.76 -6.66
CA ALA A 284 1.73 -19.80 -7.69
C ALA A 284 2.92 -20.79 -7.78
N ASP A 285 3.69 -20.97 -6.69
CA ASP A 285 4.76 -21.99 -6.58
C ASP A 285 4.16 -23.33 -6.14
N SER A 286 3.67 -24.09 -7.10
CA SER A 286 3.04 -25.39 -6.86
C SER A 286 3.96 -26.39 -6.14
N SER A 287 5.27 -26.34 -6.38
CA SER A 287 6.22 -27.29 -5.78
C SER A 287 6.33 -27.08 -4.26
N LYS A 288 6.50 -25.84 -3.83
CA LYS A 288 6.57 -25.50 -2.41
C LYS A 288 5.21 -25.61 -1.73
N LEU A 289 4.14 -25.25 -2.42
CA LEU A 289 2.76 -25.45 -1.93
C LEU A 289 2.49 -26.91 -1.61
N ASP A 290 2.81 -27.82 -2.55
CA ASP A 290 2.62 -29.27 -2.36
C ASP A 290 3.47 -29.79 -1.20
N TYR A 291 4.71 -29.35 -1.09
CA TYR A 291 5.63 -29.74 -0.02
C TYR A 291 5.09 -29.36 1.37
N TYR A 292 4.76 -28.08 1.60
CA TYR A 292 4.28 -27.63 2.92
C TYR A 292 2.87 -28.15 3.24
N SER A 293 2.00 -28.28 2.23
CA SER A 293 0.68 -28.88 2.40
C SER A 293 0.75 -30.36 2.73
N TYR A 294 1.70 -31.09 2.14
CA TYR A 294 1.94 -32.50 2.46
C TYR A 294 2.41 -32.64 3.92
N LEU A 295 3.42 -31.88 4.34
CA LEU A 295 3.90 -31.92 5.72
C LEU A 295 2.78 -31.62 6.72
N LEU A 296 1.98 -30.59 6.46
CA LEU A 296 0.87 -30.22 7.34
C LEU A 296 -0.14 -31.36 7.49
N LYS A 297 -0.52 -32.05 6.39
CA LYS A 297 -1.47 -33.16 6.42
C LYS A 297 -0.88 -34.44 7.01
N ALA A 298 0.42 -34.68 6.82
CA ALA A 298 1.08 -35.90 7.32
C ALA A 298 1.31 -35.84 8.84
N GLU A 299 1.62 -34.67 9.38
CA GLU A 299 1.97 -34.52 10.78
C GLU A 299 0.77 -34.05 11.65
N PHE A 300 -0.23 -33.43 11.04
CA PHE A 300 -1.42 -32.88 11.72
C PHE A 300 -2.71 -33.28 10.96
N PRO A 301 -3.09 -34.56 11.03
CA PRO A 301 -4.26 -35.13 10.30
C PRO A 301 -5.61 -34.59 10.83
#